data_d7068dcb6d896e220896d8c2ab133252
#
_entry.id   d7068dcb6d896e220896d8c2ab133252
#
_cell.length_a   1.000
_cell.length_b   1.000
_cell.length_c   1.000
_cell.angle_alpha   90.00
_cell.angle_beta   90.00
_cell.angle_gamma   90.00
#
_symmetry.space_group_name_H-M   'P 1'
#
loop_
_entity.id
_entity.type
_entity.pdbx_description
1 polymer ?
#
loop_
_entity_poly.entity_id
_entity_poly.type
_entity_poly.pdbx_seq_one_letter_code
_entity_poly.pdbx_strand_id
1 'polypeptide(L)'
;MNGELRIGIIQAALNGTREENVAKIEALVRDAAEKGAQVILPPELFEGPYFCRTEEERFFAWAEPREGHPTLARFAALAKELGVV
;
A
#
# COMPACT_ATOMS: atom_id res chain seq x y z
N MET A 1 16.57 19.47 13.79
CA MET A 1 15.53 18.44 13.96
C MET A 1 14.83 18.67 15.28
N ASN A 2 13.52 18.77 15.25
CA ASN A 2 12.74 19.12 16.44
C ASN A 2 12.09 17.91 17.12
N GLY A 3 12.47 16.69 16.76
CA GLY A 3 11.92 15.47 17.34
C GLY A 3 10.54 15.07 16.88
N GLU A 4 9.98 15.74 15.87
CA GLU A 4 8.67 15.39 15.32
C GLU A 4 8.77 14.22 14.36
N LEU A 5 7.78 13.33 14.41
CA LEU A 5 7.60 12.25 13.46
C LEU A 5 6.28 12.48 12.72
N ARG A 6 6.35 12.55 11.40
CA ARG A 6 5.16 12.74 10.56
C ARG A 6 4.71 11.40 9.98
N ILE A 7 3.46 11.04 10.27
CA ILE A 7 2.88 9.78 9.83
C ILE A 7 1.77 10.08 8.82
N GLY A 8 1.84 9.43 7.66
CA GLY A 8 0.80 9.51 6.65
C GLY A 8 -0.09 8.27 6.71
N ILE A 9 -1.39 8.46 6.77
CA ILE A 9 -2.36 7.36 6.74
C ILE A 9 -3.16 7.51 5.45
N ILE A 10 -3.22 6.43 4.67
CA ILE A 10 -3.90 6.42 3.39
C ILE A 10 -5.22 5.69 3.51
N GLN A 11 -6.30 6.34 3.10
CA GLN A 11 -7.63 5.72 3.01
C GLN A 11 -8.18 6.02 1.62
N ALA A 12 -8.64 4.97 0.93
CA ALA A 12 -9.12 5.12 -0.43
C ALA A 12 -10.10 4.00 -0.78
N ALA A 13 -11.01 4.27 -1.69
CA ALA A 13 -11.86 3.25 -2.27
C ALA A 13 -11.04 2.48 -3.32
N LEU A 14 -11.00 1.17 -3.21
CA LEU A 14 -10.19 0.32 -4.07
C LEU A 14 -11.08 -0.69 -4.79
N ASN A 15 -11.69 -0.22 -5.88
CA ASN A 15 -12.69 -0.98 -6.63
C ASN A 15 -12.19 -1.50 -7.98
N GLY A 16 -10.91 -1.31 -8.28
CA GLY A 16 -10.33 -1.71 -9.55
C GLY A 16 -9.66 -3.07 -9.50
N THR A 17 -8.89 -3.36 -10.53
CA THR A 17 -8.03 -4.53 -10.57
C THR A 17 -6.92 -4.38 -9.55
N ARG A 18 -6.19 -5.49 -9.28
CA ARG A 18 -5.02 -5.43 -8.40
C ARG A 18 -4.06 -4.35 -8.87
N GLU A 19 -3.75 -4.33 -10.17
CA GLU A 19 -2.81 -3.38 -10.72
C GLU A 19 -3.28 -1.94 -10.58
N GLU A 20 -4.56 -1.68 -10.84
CA GLU A 20 -5.14 -0.35 -10.66
C GLU A 20 -5.12 0.09 -9.19
N ASN A 21 -5.44 -0.83 -8.28
CA ASN A 21 -5.44 -0.54 -6.85
C ASN A 21 -4.02 -0.24 -6.35
N VAL A 22 -3.04 -1.03 -6.77
CA VAL A 22 -1.64 -0.83 -6.42
C VAL A 22 -1.13 0.52 -6.94
N ALA A 23 -1.45 0.85 -8.19
CA ALA A 23 -1.05 2.13 -8.78
C ALA A 23 -1.67 3.32 -8.03
N LYS A 24 -2.93 3.19 -7.63
CA LYS A 24 -3.61 4.24 -6.86
C LYS A 24 -2.93 4.46 -5.51
N ILE A 25 -2.62 3.37 -4.80
CA ILE A 25 -1.95 3.48 -3.51
C ILE A 25 -0.54 4.04 -3.67
N GLU A 26 0.19 3.64 -4.70
CA GLU A 26 1.51 4.20 -4.96
C GLU A 26 1.45 5.71 -5.14
N ALA A 27 0.48 6.21 -5.91
CA ALA A 27 0.31 7.65 -6.12
C ALA A 27 0.04 8.38 -4.81
N LEU A 28 -0.77 7.79 -3.94
CA LEU A 28 -1.08 8.38 -2.63
C LEU A 28 0.12 8.33 -1.68
N VAL A 29 0.94 7.29 -1.76
CA VAL A 29 2.19 7.20 -0.99
C VAL A 29 3.16 8.31 -1.42
N ARG A 30 3.30 8.52 -2.72
CA ARG A 30 4.15 9.60 -3.24
C ARG A 30 3.66 10.96 -2.78
N ASP A 31 2.35 11.18 -2.81
CA ASP A 31 1.73 12.42 -2.36
C ASP A 31 2.00 12.66 -0.86
N ALA A 32 1.82 11.63 -0.04
CA ALA A 32 2.08 11.72 1.39
C ALA A 32 3.55 12.04 1.68
N ALA A 33 4.47 11.39 0.97
CA ALA A 33 5.91 11.65 1.12
C ALA A 33 6.26 13.08 0.74
N GLU A 34 5.65 13.59 -0.33
CA GLU A 34 5.84 14.97 -0.78
C GLU A 34 5.37 15.96 0.28
N LYS A 35 4.32 15.61 1.03
CA LYS A 35 3.81 16.43 2.14
C LYS A 35 4.62 16.29 3.43
N GLY A 36 5.69 15.50 3.41
CA GLY A 36 6.61 15.36 4.53
C GLY A 36 6.40 14.15 5.42
N ALA A 37 5.54 13.20 5.05
CA ALA A 37 5.38 11.97 5.82
C ALA A 37 6.65 11.15 5.80
N GLN A 38 7.03 10.60 6.94
CA GLN A 38 8.23 9.79 7.11
C GLN A 38 7.89 8.31 7.26
N VAL A 39 6.73 8.02 7.82
CA VAL A 39 6.15 6.68 7.93
C VAL A 39 4.78 6.74 7.27
N ILE A 40 4.50 5.83 6.36
CA ILE A 40 3.26 5.84 5.59
C ILE A 40 2.56 4.49 5.73
N LEU A 41 1.30 4.52 6.13
CA LEU A 41 0.48 3.33 6.32
C LEU A 41 -0.62 3.28 5.27
N PRO A 42 -0.54 2.33 4.32
CA PRO A 42 -1.62 2.13 3.36
C PRO A 42 -2.78 1.37 3.98
N PRO A 43 -3.94 1.32 3.30
CA PRO A 43 -5.08 0.54 3.78
C PRO A 43 -4.73 -0.95 3.88
N GLU A 44 -5.35 -1.64 4.82
CA GLU A 44 -5.22 -3.08 4.93
C GLU A 44 -5.78 -3.76 3.67
N LEU A 45 -5.10 -4.79 3.18
CA LEU A 45 -5.53 -5.59 2.02
C LEU A 45 -5.84 -4.74 0.77
N PHE A 46 -4.99 -3.76 0.50
CA PHE A 46 -5.27 -2.77 -0.54
C PHE A 46 -5.19 -3.28 -1.98
N GLU A 47 -4.67 -4.47 -2.22
CA GLU A 47 -4.57 -5.00 -3.58
C GLU A 47 -5.90 -5.35 -4.20
N GLY A 48 -6.91 -5.64 -3.40
CA GLY A 48 -8.20 -6.06 -3.89
C GLY A 48 -9.31 -5.83 -2.88
N PRO A 49 -10.47 -6.46 -3.07
CA PRO A 49 -11.57 -6.31 -2.15
C PRO A 49 -11.21 -6.85 -0.76
N TYR A 50 -11.80 -6.24 0.26
CA TYR A 50 -11.61 -6.68 1.63
C TYR A 50 -12.40 -7.98 1.82
N PHE A 51 -11.77 -9.11 1.52
CA PHE A 51 -12.43 -10.42 1.45
C PHE A 51 -13.00 -10.89 2.78
N CYS A 52 -12.54 -10.35 3.89
CA CYS A 52 -13.06 -10.69 5.21
C CYS A 52 -14.54 -10.37 5.38
N ARG A 53 -15.09 -9.53 4.49
CA ARG A 53 -16.52 -9.18 4.52
C ARG A 53 -17.41 -10.30 3.99
N THR A 54 -16.88 -11.14 3.11
CA THR A 54 -17.68 -12.15 2.39
C THR A 54 -17.24 -13.58 2.64
N GLU A 55 -16.04 -13.80 3.17
CA GLU A 55 -15.50 -15.13 3.46
C GLU A 55 -15.55 -16.09 2.25
N GLU A 56 -15.38 -15.58 1.05
CA GLU A 56 -15.41 -16.41 -0.17
C GLU A 56 -14.04 -17.00 -0.47
N GLU A 57 -14.00 -18.31 -0.71
CA GLU A 57 -12.75 -19.03 -0.99
C GLU A 57 -12.02 -18.50 -2.22
N ARG A 58 -12.73 -17.98 -3.21
CA ARG A 58 -12.12 -17.44 -4.44
C ARG A 58 -11.08 -16.35 -4.16
N PHE A 59 -11.21 -15.65 -3.04
CA PHE A 59 -10.27 -14.58 -2.70
C PHE A 59 -8.93 -15.10 -2.20
N PHE A 60 -8.84 -16.37 -1.82
CA PHE A 60 -7.55 -16.96 -1.45
C PHE A 60 -6.58 -17.00 -2.64
N ALA A 61 -7.09 -16.97 -3.86
CA ALA A 61 -6.26 -16.91 -5.06
C ALA A 61 -5.45 -15.61 -5.16
N TRP A 62 -5.81 -14.58 -4.39
CA TRP A 62 -5.06 -13.33 -4.32
C TRP A 62 -3.81 -13.42 -3.44
N ALA A 63 -3.71 -14.45 -2.60
CA ALA A 63 -2.55 -14.64 -1.75
C ALA A 63 -1.35 -15.10 -2.58
N GLU A 64 -0.20 -14.51 -2.31
CA GLU A 64 1.04 -14.85 -2.99
C GLU A 64 2.17 -15.02 -1.97
N PRO A 65 3.19 -15.85 -2.28
CA PRO A 65 4.35 -15.97 -1.39
C PRO A 65 5.02 -14.63 -1.17
N ARG A 66 5.57 -14.43 0.01
CA ARG A 66 6.32 -13.21 0.32
C ARG A 66 7.51 -13.04 -0.61
N GLU A 67 8.26 -14.12 -0.84
CA GLU A 67 9.38 -14.10 -1.75
C GLU A 67 8.87 -14.00 -3.19
N GLY A 68 9.41 -13.03 -3.93
CA GLY A 68 8.97 -12.79 -5.29
C GLY A 68 7.61 -12.11 -5.42
N HIS A 69 7.03 -11.67 -4.31
CA HIS A 69 5.74 -10.96 -4.35
C HIS A 69 5.92 -9.60 -5.03
N PRO A 70 5.25 -9.36 -6.17
CA PRO A 70 5.49 -8.14 -6.94
C PRO A 70 5.14 -6.85 -6.19
N THR A 71 4.07 -6.86 -5.42
CA THR A 71 3.66 -5.68 -4.66
C THR A 71 4.66 -5.36 -3.57
N LEU A 72 5.17 -6.35 -2.86
CA LEU A 72 6.18 -6.13 -1.83
C LEU A 72 7.45 -5.55 -2.43
N ALA A 73 7.90 -6.09 -3.57
CA ALA A 73 9.08 -5.59 -4.26
C ALA A 73 8.87 -4.14 -4.72
N ARG A 74 7.70 -3.84 -5.27
CA ARG A 74 7.37 -2.50 -5.76
C ARG A 74 7.39 -1.47 -4.65
N PHE A 75 6.76 -1.76 -3.52
CA PHE A 75 6.70 -0.82 -2.39
C PHE A 75 8.01 -0.73 -1.62
N ALA A 76 8.81 -1.80 -1.58
CA ALA A 76 10.16 -1.73 -1.03
C ALA A 76 11.04 -0.77 -1.83
N ALA A 77 10.99 -0.85 -3.15
CA ALA A 77 11.71 0.06 -4.03
C ALA A 77 11.21 1.49 -3.88
N LEU A 78 9.90 1.68 -3.77
CA LEU A 78 9.29 2.99 -3.59
C LEU A 78 9.72 3.61 -2.26
N ALA A 79 9.71 2.86 -1.18
CA ALA A 79 10.13 3.34 0.13
C ALA A 79 11.59 3.80 0.10
N LYS A 80 12.44 3.04 -0.59
CA LYS A 80 13.85 3.41 -0.76
C LYS A 80 14.00 4.69 -1.57
N GLU A 81 13.26 4.79 -2.68
CA GLU A 81 13.28 5.97 -3.54
C GLU A 81 12.88 7.23 -2.79
N LEU A 82 11.82 7.15 -1.98
CA LEU A 82 11.26 8.28 -1.26
C LEU A 82 11.93 8.54 0.10
N GLY A 83 12.74 7.61 0.59
CA GLY A 83 13.37 7.72 1.89
C GLY A 83 12.38 7.62 3.06
N VAL A 84 11.36 6.79 2.93
CA VAL A 84 10.30 6.61 3.94
C VAL A 84 10.18 5.15 4.37
N VAL A 85 9.42 4.96 5.43
CA VAL A 85 9.11 3.63 5.96
C VAL A 85 7.68 3.26 5.64
#